data_710d5c4069d5b67902e712faded9e5c0
#
_entry.id   710d5c4069d5b67902e712faded9e5c0
#
_cell.length_a   1.000
_cell.length_b   1.000
_cell.length_c   1.000
_cell.angle_alpha   90.00
_cell.angle_beta   90.00
_cell.angle_gamma   90.00
#
_symmetry.space_group_name_H-M   'P 1'
#
loop_
_entity.id
_entity.type
_entity.pdbx_description
1 polymer ?
#
loop_
_entity_poly.entity_id
_entity_poly.type
_entity_poly.pdbx_seq_one_letter_code
_entity_poly.pdbx_strand_id
1 'polypeptide(L)'
;YMDIGYYAGLAGIATNTPIGAFAFDITHSTTAMDNLETLTGQSYRVTWSKLLRESNTSFNIAAWRFSTENYMSLRDAATLNSNVKRHDNASQQEYSRFQRMKNQFQVNVSQPISLWESSSGNLYVSGSWEDYWNKTSSTSQYSIGYNDAFSWVSYSVSLQRSYNEYGDKDDSVYLNLSIPLENLLGHNKRPLGFSTINTSVNSDLKSNNNISTSANGNTDDYRFSYSLNTS
;
A
#
# COMPACT_ATOMS: atom_id res chain seq x y z
N TYR A 1 -14.35 -2.02 27.93
CA TYR A 1 -12.92 -2.28 28.14
C TYR A 1 -12.55 -3.46 27.29
N MET A 2 -11.51 -3.32 26.47
CA MET A 2 -10.96 -4.38 25.64
C MET A 2 -9.93 -5.12 26.47
N ASP A 3 -10.19 -6.35 26.86
CA ASP A 3 -9.17 -7.23 27.42
C ASP A 3 -8.62 -8.13 26.31
N ILE A 4 -7.77 -7.55 25.45
CA ILE A 4 -6.85 -8.36 24.63
C ILE A 4 -5.49 -8.27 25.31
N GLY A 5 -5.00 -9.41 25.79
CA GLY A 5 -3.59 -9.55 26.11
C GLY A 5 -2.81 -9.77 24.80
N TYR A 6 -2.11 -8.77 24.29
CA TYR A 6 -1.22 -8.91 23.15
C TYR A 6 0.21 -8.62 23.56
N TYR A 7 1.10 -9.58 23.29
CA TYR A 7 2.53 -9.43 23.50
C TYR A 7 3.27 -9.80 22.21
N ALA A 8 4.24 -9.00 21.82
CA ALA A 8 5.08 -9.31 20.67
C ALA A 8 6.52 -8.90 20.93
N GLY A 9 7.45 -9.76 20.50
CA GLY A 9 8.88 -9.50 20.47
C GLY A 9 9.40 -9.62 19.06
N LEU A 10 10.28 -8.70 18.65
CA LEU A 10 10.93 -8.67 17.35
C LEU A 10 12.44 -8.65 17.53
N ALA A 11 13.12 -9.48 16.75
CA ALA A 11 14.58 -9.46 16.61
C ALA A 11 14.91 -9.54 15.11
N GLY A 12 15.96 -8.82 14.70
CA GLY A 12 16.38 -8.80 13.31
C GLY A 12 17.86 -8.52 13.15
N ILE A 13 18.37 -8.89 11.98
CA ILE A 13 19.73 -8.61 11.54
C ILE A 13 19.68 -8.05 10.13
N ALA A 14 20.50 -7.04 9.87
CA ALA A 14 20.66 -6.48 8.54
C ALA A 14 22.12 -6.37 8.16
N THR A 15 22.42 -6.62 6.89
CA THR A 15 23.77 -6.52 6.35
C THR A 15 23.75 -5.89 4.96
N ASN A 16 24.79 -5.11 4.67
CA ASN A 16 24.98 -4.54 3.34
C ASN A 16 26.12 -5.28 2.63
N THR A 17 25.85 -5.72 1.42
CA THR A 17 26.80 -6.48 0.60
C THR A 17 26.93 -5.85 -0.79
N PRO A 18 27.97 -6.21 -1.58
CA PRO A 18 28.10 -5.76 -2.97
C PRO A 18 26.90 -6.11 -3.86
N ILE A 19 26.16 -7.18 -3.54
CA ILE A 19 24.98 -7.63 -4.30
C ILE A 19 23.67 -7.05 -3.76
N GLY A 20 23.70 -6.23 -2.71
CA GLY A 20 22.53 -5.58 -2.13
C GLY A 20 22.50 -5.63 -0.60
N ALA A 21 21.53 -4.97 -0.03
CA ALA A 21 21.26 -5.01 1.40
C ALA A 21 20.23 -6.12 1.71
N PHE A 22 20.53 -6.92 2.71
CA PHE A 22 19.67 -7.98 3.21
C PHE A 22 19.24 -7.67 4.63
N ALA A 23 17.98 -7.95 4.94
CA ALA A 23 17.53 -7.98 6.33
C ALA A 23 16.73 -9.25 6.57
N PHE A 24 16.90 -9.80 7.76
CA PHE A 24 16.14 -10.93 8.27
C PHE A 24 15.55 -10.56 9.62
N ASP A 25 14.24 -10.71 9.74
CA ASP A 25 13.49 -10.41 10.95
C ASP A 25 12.69 -11.63 11.40
N ILE A 26 12.66 -11.85 12.70
CA ILE A 26 11.76 -12.79 13.36
C ILE A 26 10.89 -12.04 14.34
N THR A 27 9.60 -12.29 14.28
CA THR A 27 8.61 -11.73 15.22
C THR A 27 7.90 -12.89 15.90
N HIS A 28 7.84 -12.86 17.21
CA HIS A 28 7.04 -13.76 18.03
C HIS A 28 5.86 -12.98 18.60
N SER A 29 4.66 -13.53 18.53
CA SER A 29 3.46 -12.90 19.12
C SER A 29 2.65 -13.91 19.93
N THR A 30 2.05 -13.40 20.99
CA THR A 30 1.09 -14.12 21.83
C THR A 30 -0.14 -13.25 21.98
N THR A 31 -1.30 -13.79 21.65
CA THR A 31 -2.60 -13.09 21.70
C THR A 31 -3.56 -13.90 22.55
N ALA A 32 -3.99 -13.33 23.67
CA ALA A 32 -5.04 -13.88 24.52
C ALA A 32 -6.34 -13.11 24.26
N MET A 33 -7.41 -13.82 23.98
CA MET A 33 -8.77 -13.27 23.79
C MET A 33 -9.75 -14.04 24.66
N ASP A 34 -10.80 -13.36 25.08
CA ASP A 34 -11.89 -14.01 25.82
C ASP A 34 -12.53 -15.10 24.96
N ASN A 35 -12.75 -16.28 25.56
CA ASN A 35 -13.37 -17.45 24.93
C ASN A 35 -12.61 -18.07 23.75
N LEU A 36 -11.32 -17.76 23.58
CA LEU A 36 -10.39 -18.38 22.64
C LEU A 36 -9.15 -18.88 23.36
N GLU A 37 -8.58 -19.99 22.88
CA GLU A 37 -7.25 -20.41 23.34
C GLU A 37 -6.22 -19.34 23.04
N THR A 38 -5.21 -19.20 23.90
CA THR A 38 -4.11 -18.27 23.67
C THR A 38 -3.36 -18.67 22.37
N LEU A 39 -3.37 -17.76 21.41
CA LEU A 39 -2.72 -17.95 20.12
C LEU A 39 -1.28 -17.48 20.20
N THR A 40 -0.36 -18.40 19.95
CA THR A 40 1.08 -18.10 19.95
C THR A 40 1.68 -18.50 18.60
N GLY A 41 2.40 -17.58 17.98
CA GLY A 41 2.98 -17.83 16.67
C GLY A 41 4.20 -16.99 16.38
N GLN A 42 4.82 -17.28 15.24
CA GLN A 42 6.04 -16.64 14.75
C GLN A 42 5.87 -16.20 13.31
N SER A 43 6.53 -15.12 12.95
CA SER A 43 6.63 -14.62 11.58
C SER A 43 8.09 -14.37 11.24
N TYR A 44 8.51 -14.85 10.09
CA TYR A 44 9.85 -14.69 9.55
C TYR A 44 9.78 -13.82 8.32
N ARG A 45 10.67 -12.83 8.21
CA ARG A 45 10.71 -11.91 7.07
C ARG A 45 12.12 -11.80 6.54
N VAL A 46 12.26 -11.95 5.23
CA VAL A 46 13.51 -11.68 4.50
C VAL A 46 13.27 -10.49 3.56
N THR A 47 14.16 -9.53 3.58
CA THR A 47 14.12 -8.37 2.69
C THR A 47 15.43 -8.28 1.94
N TRP A 48 15.37 -8.00 0.64
CA TRP A 48 16.53 -7.67 -0.16
C TRP A 48 16.26 -6.40 -0.94
N SER A 49 17.24 -5.49 -0.95
CA SER A 49 17.15 -4.27 -1.74
C SER A 49 18.48 -3.97 -2.42
N LYS A 50 18.41 -3.42 -3.63
CA LYS A 50 19.58 -3.07 -4.44
C LYS A 50 19.30 -1.79 -5.22
N LEU A 51 20.22 -0.85 -5.15
CA LEU A 51 20.29 0.29 -6.05
C LEU A 51 21.39 0.06 -7.08
N LEU A 52 21.03 0.02 -8.34
CA LEU A 52 21.97 0.04 -9.46
C LEU A 52 22.32 1.49 -9.75
N ARG A 53 23.53 1.91 -9.37
CA ARG A 53 23.96 3.31 -9.43
C ARG A 53 24.10 3.84 -10.86
N GLU A 54 24.44 2.98 -11.81
CA GLU A 54 24.62 3.37 -13.21
C GLU A 54 23.32 3.80 -13.88
N SER A 55 22.22 3.13 -13.57
CA SER A 55 20.88 3.42 -14.11
C SER A 55 19.94 4.06 -13.09
N ASN A 56 20.37 4.23 -11.84
CA ASN A 56 19.52 4.59 -10.71
C ASN A 56 18.31 3.69 -10.50
N THR A 57 18.36 2.47 -11.02
CA THR A 57 17.27 1.50 -10.84
C THR A 57 17.28 0.97 -9.41
N SER A 58 16.17 1.09 -8.73
CA SER A 58 15.98 0.51 -7.41
C SER A 58 15.17 -0.78 -7.49
N PHE A 59 15.71 -1.83 -6.91
CA PHE A 59 15.04 -3.09 -6.68
C PHE A 59 14.75 -3.22 -5.19
N ASN A 60 13.52 -3.53 -4.88
CA ASN A 60 13.13 -3.88 -3.53
C ASN A 60 12.29 -5.16 -3.62
N ILE A 61 12.92 -6.29 -3.36
CA ILE A 61 12.24 -7.54 -3.14
C ILE A 61 12.00 -7.58 -1.64
N ALA A 62 10.94 -6.92 -1.26
CA ALA A 62 10.55 -6.86 0.12
C ALA A 62 9.74 -8.07 0.46
N ALA A 63 10.21 -8.71 1.47
CA ALA A 63 9.45 -9.58 2.31
C ALA A 63 8.90 -10.85 1.64
N TRP A 64 9.75 -11.80 1.51
CA TRP A 64 9.21 -13.12 1.76
C TRP A 64 8.90 -13.18 3.26
N ARG A 65 7.63 -13.18 3.57
CA ARG A 65 7.14 -13.36 4.92
C ARG A 65 6.49 -14.74 5.01
N PHE A 66 6.98 -15.54 5.95
CA PHE A 66 6.38 -16.79 6.33
C PHE A 66 5.86 -16.65 7.76
N SER A 67 4.62 -17.05 8.03
CA SER A 67 4.04 -16.99 9.37
C SER A 67 3.48 -18.36 9.75
N THR A 68 3.65 -18.73 11.02
CA THR A 68 2.99 -19.91 11.57
C THR A 68 1.48 -19.67 11.70
N GLU A 69 0.71 -20.73 11.79
CA GLU A 69 -0.76 -20.67 11.75
C GLU A 69 -1.38 -19.76 12.82
N ASN A 70 -0.83 -19.76 14.02
CA ASN A 70 -1.32 -18.99 15.15
C ASN A 70 -0.65 -17.62 15.32
N TYR A 71 0.19 -17.23 14.37
CA TYR A 71 0.78 -15.90 14.40
C TYR A 71 -0.29 -14.84 14.07
N MET A 72 -0.35 -13.81 14.91
CA MET A 72 -1.18 -12.62 14.68
C MET A 72 -0.34 -11.36 14.82
N SER A 73 -0.51 -10.43 13.90
CA SER A 73 -0.04 -9.07 14.09
C SER A 73 -0.96 -8.33 15.08
N LEU A 74 -0.49 -7.23 15.66
CA LEU A 74 -1.34 -6.39 16.52
C LEU A 74 -2.63 -5.94 15.79
N ARG A 75 -2.52 -5.59 14.51
CA ARG A 75 -3.66 -5.19 13.70
C ARG A 75 -4.65 -6.34 13.52
N ASP A 76 -4.16 -7.54 13.24
CA ASP A 76 -5.00 -8.73 13.05
C ASP A 76 -5.72 -9.09 14.36
N ALA A 77 -5.00 -9.07 15.48
CA ALA A 77 -5.57 -9.31 16.81
C ALA A 77 -6.66 -8.28 17.15
N ALA A 78 -6.42 -6.99 16.88
CA ALA A 78 -7.41 -5.94 17.11
C ALA A 78 -8.63 -6.09 16.21
N THR A 79 -8.45 -6.46 14.94
CA THR A 79 -9.54 -6.68 13.97
C THR A 79 -10.39 -7.87 14.37
N LEU A 80 -9.76 -9.01 14.69
CA LEU A 80 -10.46 -10.21 15.12
C LEU A 80 -11.28 -9.94 16.41
N ASN A 81 -10.70 -9.29 17.40
CA ASN A 81 -11.40 -8.93 18.61
C ASN A 81 -12.61 -8.00 18.37
N SER A 82 -12.46 -7.04 17.46
CA SER A 82 -13.56 -6.18 17.02
C SER A 82 -14.70 -6.98 16.39
N ASN A 83 -14.38 -7.98 15.55
CA ASN A 83 -15.36 -8.83 14.92
C ASN A 83 -16.08 -9.74 15.93
N VAL A 84 -15.33 -10.35 16.84
CA VAL A 84 -15.89 -11.18 17.94
C VAL A 84 -16.90 -10.38 18.77
N LYS A 85 -16.59 -9.14 19.11
CA LYS A 85 -17.50 -8.27 19.87
C LYS A 85 -18.76 -7.88 19.11
N ARG A 86 -18.71 -7.78 17.80
CA ARG A 86 -19.88 -7.46 16.97
C ARG A 86 -20.86 -8.61 16.82
N HIS A 87 -20.40 -9.84 16.94
CA HIS A 87 -21.20 -11.04 16.69
C HIS A 87 -21.48 -11.87 17.94
N ASP A 88 -21.69 -11.22 19.09
CA ASP A 88 -22.09 -11.83 20.37
C ASP A 88 -21.51 -13.23 20.61
N ASN A 89 -20.20 -13.29 20.97
CA ASN A 89 -19.49 -14.50 21.40
C ASN A 89 -19.25 -15.62 20.39
N ALA A 90 -19.30 -15.35 19.08
CA ALA A 90 -18.92 -16.30 18.04
C ALA A 90 -17.40 -16.40 17.83
N SER A 91 -16.59 -16.36 18.92
CA SER A 91 -15.12 -16.27 18.88
C SER A 91 -14.49 -17.33 17.98
N GLN A 92 -14.95 -18.58 18.12
CA GLN A 92 -14.42 -19.70 17.34
C GLN A 92 -14.80 -19.61 15.85
N GLN A 93 -15.99 -19.12 15.54
CA GLN A 93 -16.45 -18.94 14.16
C GLN A 93 -15.72 -17.77 13.49
N GLU A 94 -15.56 -16.65 14.19
CA GLU A 94 -14.81 -15.49 13.68
C GLU A 94 -13.35 -15.83 13.47
N TYR A 95 -12.71 -16.57 14.38
CA TYR A 95 -11.34 -17.05 14.23
C TYR A 95 -11.20 -17.98 13.01
N SER A 96 -12.13 -18.90 12.78
CA SER A 96 -12.07 -19.80 11.64
C SER A 96 -12.26 -19.08 10.30
N ARG A 97 -13.00 -17.98 10.27
CA ARG A 97 -13.22 -17.13 9.09
C ARG A 97 -12.12 -16.10 8.87
N PHE A 98 -11.38 -15.74 9.94
CA PHE A 98 -10.34 -14.74 9.86
C PHE A 98 -9.20 -15.19 8.95
N GLN A 99 -8.84 -14.34 8.00
CA GLN A 99 -7.76 -14.63 7.06
C GLN A 99 -6.41 -14.54 7.75
N ARG A 100 -5.80 -15.69 8.00
CA ARG A 100 -4.48 -15.79 8.64
C ARG A 100 -3.41 -15.94 7.58
N MET A 101 -2.57 -14.93 7.45
CA MET A 101 -1.51 -14.90 6.45
C MET A 101 -0.51 -16.01 6.71
N LYS A 102 -0.23 -16.81 5.68
CA LYS A 102 0.76 -17.87 5.68
C LYS A 102 2.05 -17.42 5.01
N ASN A 103 1.96 -17.03 3.76
CA ASN A 103 3.08 -16.52 2.98
C ASN A 103 2.71 -15.18 2.33
N GLN A 104 3.70 -14.33 2.18
CA GLN A 104 3.60 -13.10 1.41
C GLN A 104 4.89 -12.88 0.66
N PHE A 105 4.77 -12.59 -0.62
CA PHE A 105 5.89 -12.18 -1.46
C PHE A 105 5.55 -10.82 -2.09
N GLN A 106 6.51 -9.88 -2.03
CA GLN A 106 6.36 -8.56 -2.65
C GLN A 106 7.62 -8.22 -3.42
N VAL A 107 7.43 -7.63 -4.59
CA VAL A 107 8.50 -7.08 -5.41
C VAL A 107 8.11 -5.67 -5.86
N ASN A 108 9.08 -4.75 -5.77
CA ASN A 108 8.95 -3.41 -6.30
C ASN A 108 10.22 -3.08 -7.08
N VAL A 109 10.06 -2.59 -8.28
CA VAL A 109 11.16 -2.09 -9.13
C VAL A 109 10.80 -0.67 -9.53
N SER A 110 11.74 0.24 -9.39
CA SER A 110 11.57 1.64 -9.78
C SER A 110 12.75 2.08 -10.61
N GLN A 111 12.46 2.67 -11.76
CA GLN A 111 13.44 3.14 -12.74
C GLN A 111 13.15 4.59 -13.07
N PRO A 112 14.04 5.53 -12.72
CA PRO A 112 13.97 6.88 -13.25
C PRO A 112 14.15 6.86 -14.78
N ILE A 113 13.16 7.39 -15.49
CA ILE A 113 13.16 7.50 -16.94
C ILE A 113 12.57 8.85 -17.30
N SER A 114 13.36 9.73 -17.88
CA SER A 114 12.88 10.99 -18.44
C SER A 114 12.45 10.76 -19.87
N LEU A 115 11.15 10.87 -20.14
CA LEU A 115 10.62 10.76 -21.51
C LEU A 115 10.78 12.06 -22.30
N TRP A 116 11.01 13.17 -21.61
CA TRP A 116 11.13 14.51 -22.20
C TRP A 116 12.34 15.23 -21.61
N GLU A 117 12.91 16.16 -22.36
CA GLU A 117 13.87 17.10 -21.81
C GLU A 117 13.22 17.89 -20.67
N SER A 118 13.89 18.01 -19.56
CA SER A 118 13.40 18.71 -18.34
C SER A 118 12.31 17.96 -17.53
N SER A 119 12.07 16.68 -17.77
CA SER A 119 11.19 15.86 -16.92
C SER A 119 11.99 15.01 -15.94
N SER A 120 11.35 14.63 -14.85
CA SER A 120 11.90 13.72 -13.82
C SER A 120 10.99 12.50 -13.66
N GLY A 121 10.78 11.79 -14.76
CA GLY A 121 9.87 10.66 -14.79
C GLY A 121 10.41 9.44 -14.04
N ASN A 122 9.49 8.61 -13.58
CA ASN A 122 9.79 7.36 -12.91
C ASN A 122 8.79 6.28 -13.33
N LEU A 123 9.32 5.20 -13.90
CA LEU A 123 8.58 3.97 -14.17
C LEU A 123 8.68 3.05 -12.95
N TYR A 124 7.56 2.49 -12.52
CA TYR A 124 7.55 1.50 -11.46
C TYR A 124 6.74 0.26 -11.84
N VAL A 125 7.19 -0.86 -11.32
CA VAL A 125 6.50 -2.15 -11.41
C VAL A 125 6.43 -2.73 -10.02
N SER A 126 5.26 -3.17 -9.61
CA SER A 126 5.09 -3.86 -8.34
C SER A 126 4.27 -5.13 -8.51
N GLY A 127 4.55 -6.10 -7.67
CA GLY A 127 3.79 -7.33 -7.57
C GLY A 127 3.72 -7.81 -6.12
N SER A 128 2.57 -8.35 -5.74
CA SER A 128 2.39 -9.03 -4.47
C SER A 128 1.65 -10.33 -4.68
N TRP A 129 2.00 -11.30 -3.85
CA TRP A 129 1.32 -12.58 -3.78
C TRP A 129 1.18 -12.98 -2.30
N GLU A 130 -0.02 -13.41 -1.92
CA GLU A 130 -0.37 -13.74 -0.54
C GLU A 130 -1.12 -15.06 -0.48
N ASP A 131 -0.76 -15.88 0.50
CA ASP A 131 -1.33 -17.18 0.78
C ASP A 131 -1.79 -17.24 2.26
N TYR A 132 -2.84 -17.97 2.54
CA TYR A 132 -3.51 -17.98 3.83
C TYR A 132 -3.66 -19.40 4.36
N TRP A 133 -3.58 -19.59 5.70
CA TRP A 133 -3.73 -20.89 6.34
C TRP A 133 -5.13 -21.49 6.20
N ASN A 134 -6.14 -20.64 6.22
CA ASN A 134 -7.55 -21.06 6.21
C ASN A 134 -8.22 -20.93 4.83
N LYS A 135 -7.42 -20.78 3.78
CA LYS A 135 -7.90 -20.70 2.40
C LYS A 135 -7.06 -21.56 1.48
N THR A 136 -7.69 -22.11 0.46
CA THR A 136 -7.02 -22.96 -0.54
C THR A 136 -6.44 -22.19 -1.70
N SER A 137 -6.84 -20.93 -1.86
CA SER A 137 -6.40 -20.06 -2.95
C SER A 137 -5.65 -18.84 -2.44
N SER A 138 -4.72 -18.38 -3.26
CA SER A 138 -3.90 -17.19 -3.01
C SER A 138 -4.52 -15.96 -3.66
N THR A 139 -4.19 -14.80 -3.13
CA THR A 139 -4.47 -13.50 -3.76
C THR A 139 -3.21 -12.96 -4.39
N SER A 140 -3.33 -12.27 -5.51
CA SER A 140 -2.19 -11.60 -6.12
C SER A 140 -2.59 -10.28 -6.76
N GLN A 141 -1.63 -9.35 -6.77
CA GLN A 141 -1.81 -8.04 -7.36
C GLN A 141 -0.53 -7.65 -8.11
N TYR A 142 -0.72 -7.12 -9.30
CA TYR A 142 0.37 -6.61 -10.13
C TYR A 142 0.04 -5.20 -10.56
N SER A 143 1.01 -4.32 -10.55
CA SER A 143 0.83 -2.97 -11.08
C SER A 143 2.06 -2.52 -11.85
N ILE A 144 1.82 -1.72 -12.88
CA ILE A 144 2.82 -0.97 -13.61
C ILE A 144 2.33 0.46 -13.72
N GLY A 145 3.20 1.42 -13.50
CA GLY A 145 2.82 2.81 -13.61
C GLY A 145 4.01 3.70 -13.94
N TYR A 146 3.69 4.86 -14.45
CA TYR A 146 4.62 5.92 -14.74
C TYR A 146 4.11 7.23 -14.14
N ASN A 147 5.00 7.95 -13.48
CA ASN A 147 4.73 9.29 -13.01
C ASN A 147 5.83 10.25 -13.48
N ASP A 148 5.43 11.46 -13.78
CA ASP A 148 6.33 12.52 -14.22
C ASP A 148 5.83 13.89 -13.76
N ALA A 149 6.72 14.85 -13.74
CA ALA A 149 6.41 16.21 -13.34
C ALA A 149 7.15 17.20 -14.22
N PHE A 150 6.39 18.14 -14.75
CA PHE A 150 6.88 19.37 -15.35
C PHE A 150 6.68 20.52 -14.36
N SER A 151 7.21 21.68 -14.68
CA SER A 151 7.04 22.88 -13.83
C SER A 151 5.59 23.27 -13.60
N TRP A 152 4.69 22.97 -14.54
CA TRP A 152 3.28 23.38 -14.54
C TRP A 152 2.27 22.24 -14.37
N VAL A 153 2.72 20.97 -14.42
CA VAL A 153 1.85 19.80 -14.25
C VAL A 153 2.62 18.60 -13.74
N SER A 154 2.02 17.83 -12.86
CA SER A 154 2.45 16.47 -12.55
C SER A 154 1.35 15.49 -12.92
N TYR A 155 1.73 14.34 -13.42
CA TYR A 155 0.79 13.28 -13.77
C TYR A 155 1.30 11.91 -13.39
N SER A 156 0.37 11.01 -13.15
CA SER A 156 0.65 9.59 -12.97
C SER A 156 -0.39 8.74 -13.69
N VAL A 157 0.08 7.69 -14.33
CA VAL A 157 -0.75 6.67 -14.96
C VAL A 157 -0.35 5.34 -14.39
N SER A 158 -1.30 4.53 -13.96
CA SER A 158 -1.01 3.16 -13.55
C SER A 158 -2.10 2.19 -13.98
N LEU A 159 -1.65 0.98 -14.30
CA LEU A 159 -2.47 -0.17 -14.60
C LEU A 159 -2.28 -1.17 -13.48
N GLN A 160 -3.37 -1.69 -12.97
CA GLN A 160 -3.36 -2.68 -11.91
C GLN A 160 -4.20 -3.87 -12.31
N ARG A 161 -3.71 -5.07 -12.01
CA ARG A 161 -4.45 -6.33 -12.09
C ARG A 161 -4.40 -7.03 -10.76
N SER A 162 -5.55 -7.43 -10.26
CA SER A 162 -5.67 -8.23 -9.05
C SER A 162 -6.44 -9.52 -9.32
N TYR A 163 -6.07 -10.55 -8.58
CA TYR A 163 -6.78 -11.82 -8.51
C TYR A 163 -7.21 -12.04 -7.07
N ASN A 164 -8.51 -12.25 -6.89
CA ASN A 164 -9.04 -12.56 -5.58
C ASN A 164 -8.89 -14.07 -5.27
N GLU A 165 -9.31 -14.45 -4.08
CA GLU A 165 -9.27 -15.84 -3.60
C GLU A 165 -10.10 -16.84 -4.42
N TYR A 166 -11.01 -16.37 -5.27
CA TYR A 166 -11.83 -17.21 -6.16
C TYR A 166 -11.22 -17.30 -7.56
N GLY A 167 -10.10 -16.62 -7.80
CA GLY A 167 -9.46 -16.55 -9.10
C GLY A 167 -10.10 -15.52 -10.04
N ASP A 168 -11.06 -14.73 -9.54
CA ASP A 168 -11.65 -13.66 -10.32
C ASP A 168 -10.63 -12.55 -10.53
N LYS A 169 -10.60 -12.07 -11.74
CA LYS A 169 -9.70 -11.04 -12.20
C LYS A 169 -10.37 -9.67 -12.17
N ASP A 170 -9.67 -8.69 -11.62
CA ASP A 170 -10.04 -7.29 -11.67
C ASP A 170 -8.90 -6.45 -12.25
N ASP A 171 -9.22 -5.71 -13.31
CA ASP A 171 -8.29 -4.84 -14.02
C ASP A 171 -8.72 -3.38 -13.78
N SER A 172 -7.81 -2.54 -13.34
CA SER A 172 -8.06 -1.13 -13.06
C SER A 172 -7.02 -0.23 -13.69
N VAL A 173 -7.47 0.93 -14.14
CA VAL A 173 -6.63 2.02 -14.65
C VAL A 173 -6.81 3.24 -13.77
N TYR A 174 -5.71 3.81 -13.34
CA TYR A 174 -5.67 5.04 -12.56
C TYR A 174 -4.91 6.11 -13.33
N LEU A 175 -5.51 7.27 -13.46
CA LEU A 175 -4.89 8.47 -13.99
C LEU A 175 -5.05 9.58 -12.96
N ASN A 176 -3.93 10.22 -12.58
CA ASN A 176 -3.96 11.41 -11.73
C ASN A 176 -3.25 12.54 -12.46
N LEU A 177 -3.81 13.71 -12.37
CA LEU A 177 -3.27 14.95 -12.90
C LEU A 177 -3.32 16.02 -11.81
N SER A 178 -2.21 16.71 -11.59
CA SER A 178 -2.11 17.80 -10.63
C SER A 178 -1.48 19.01 -11.29
N ILE A 179 -2.19 20.14 -11.24
CA ILE A 179 -1.77 21.40 -11.85
C ILE A 179 -1.57 22.44 -10.76
N PRO A 180 -0.33 22.80 -10.42
CA PRO A 180 -0.04 23.95 -9.56
C PRO A 180 -0.31 25.25 -10.31
N LEU A 181 -1.36 25.96 -9.92
CA LEU A 181 -1.82 27.16 -10.61
C LEU A 181 -0.80 28.32 -10.56
N GLU A 182 0.00 28.39 -9.51
CA GLU A 182 1.06 29.38 -9.38
C GLU A 182 2.14 29.22 -10.46
N ASN A 183 2.46 27.98 -10.82
CA ASN A 183 3.45 27.68 -11.85
C ASN A 183 2.91 27.92 -13.27
N LEU A 184 1.61 27.70 -13.45
CA LEU A 184 0.94 27.90 -14.74
C LEU A 184 0.68 29.37 -15.06
N LEU A 185 0.26 30.16 -14.08
CA LEU A 185 -0.21 31.53 -14.27
C LEU A 185 0.81 32.61 -13.86
N GLY A 186 1.97 32.18 -13.37
CA GLY A 186 3.04 33.03 -12.84
C GLY A 186 2.92 33.28 -11.34
N HIS A 187 4.08 33.50 -10.72
CA HIS A 187 4.22 33.72 -9.28
C HIS A 187 3.25 34.83 -8.81
N ASN A 188 2.57 34.58 -7.70
CA ASN A 188 1.61 35.48 -7.07
C ASN A 188 0.22 35.58 -7.73
N LYS A 189 -0.12 34.76 -8.71
CA LYS A 189 -1.48 34.71 -9.25
C LYS A 189 -2.19 33.45 -8.78
N ARG A 190 -3.07 33.62 -7.79
CA ARG A 190 -3.97 32.56 -7.31
C ARG A 190 -5.40 32.90 -7.76
N PRO A 191 -5.86 32.43 -8.92
CA PRO A 191 -7.20 32.70 -9.36
C PRO A 191 -8.20 32.16 -8.34
N LEU A 192 -9.03 33.01 -7.80
CA LEU A 192 -10.02 32.69 -6.76
C LEU A 192 -9.43 32.11 -5.47
N GLY A 193 -8.12 32.32 -5.20
CA GLY A 193 -7.44 31.78 -4.03
C GLY A 193 -6.99 30.31 -4.13
N PHE A 194 -7.28 29.61 -5.23
CA PHE A 194 -6.85 28.24 -5.42
C PHE A 194 -5.38 28.14 -5.82
N SER A 195 -4.66 27.18 -5.23
CA SER A 195 -3.25 26.92 -5.50
C SER A 195 -3.03 25.71 -6.42
N THR A 196 -3.90 24.71 -6.34
CA THR A 196 -3.79 23.49 -7.13
C THR A 196 -5.14 22.97 -7.62
N ILE A 197 -5.14 22.39 -8.80
CA ILE A 197 -6.25 21.58 -9.33
C ILE A 197 -5.75 20.15 -9.46
N ASN A 198 -6.48 19.21 -8.89
CA ASN A 198 -6.21 17.79 -9.02
C ASN A 198 -7.39 17.10 -9.69
N THR A 199 -7.10 16.26 -10.66
CA THR A 199 -8.10 15.41 -11.32
C THR A 199 -7.64 13.97 -11.23
N SER A 200 -8.51 13.08 -10.78
CA SER A 200 -8.27 11.65 -10.78
C SER A 200 -9.35 10.93 -11.57
N VAL A 201 -8.93 9.97 -12.35
CA VAL A 201 -9.79 9.05 -13.10
C VAL A 201 -9.45 7.64 -12.64
N ASN A 202 -10.46 6.90 -12.24
CA ASN A 202 -10.35 5.48 -11.92
C ASN A 202 -11.37 4.71 -12.75
N SER A 203 -10.91 3.67 -13.45
CA SER A 203 -11.76 2.80 -14.26
C SER A 203 -11.43 1.34 -13.98
N ASP A 204 -12.45 0.51 -13.73
CA ASP A 204 -12.30 -0.94 -13.57
C ASP A 204 -12.30 -1.72 -14.90
N LEU A 205 -12.26 -1.02 -16.02
CA LEU A 205 -12.33 -1.57 -17.39
C LEU A 205 -13.57 -2.46 -17.67
N LYS A 206 -14.50 -2.55 -16.72
CA LYS A 206 -15.73 -3.33 -16.86
C LYS A 206 -16.96 -2.46 -17.04
N SER A 207 -17.10 -1.37 -16.30
CA SER A 207 -18.22 -0.43 -16.45
C SER A 207 -18.17 0.72 -15.43
N ASN A 208 -17.36 0.63 -14.37
CA ASN A 208 -17.33 1.64 -13.32
C ASN A 208 -16.19 2.61 -13.59
N ASN A 209 -16.59 3.80 -13.95
CA ASN A 209 -15.66 4.92 -14.12
C ASN A 209 -15.97 5.95 -13.04
N ASN A 210 -14.97 6.35 -12.31
CA ASN A 210 -15.06 7.43 -11.36
C ASN A 210 -14.08 8.53 -11.76
N ILE A 211 -14.60 9.73 -11.94
CA ILE A 211 -13.81 10.92 -12.23
C ILE A 211 -14.06 11.90 -11.09
N SER A 212 -12.99 12.30 -10.42
CA SER A 212 -13.07 13.32 -9.39
C SER A 212 -12.11 14.46 -9.68
N THR A 213 -12.57 15.68 -9.48
CA THR A 213 -11.75 16.88 -9.62
C THR A 213 -11.85 17.70 -8.35
N SER A 214 -10.73 18.17 -7.87
CA SER A 214 -10.65 19.05 -6.70
C SER A 214 -9.82 20.27 -7.00
N ALA A 215 -10.28 21.41 -6.51
CA ALA A 215 -9.50 22.63 -6.44
C ALA A 215 -9.18 22.92 -4.98
N ASN A 216 -7.91 23.08 -4.65
CA ASN A 216 -7.44 23.27 -3.29
C ASN A 216 -6.74 24.62 -3.16
N GLY A 217 -6.94 25.28 -2.03
CA GLY A 217 -6.31 26.55 -1.72
C GLY A 217 -6.12 26.77 -0.24
N ASN A 218 -5.27 27.75 0.07
CA ASN A 218 -5.03 28.22 1.43
C ASN A 218 -5.18 29.75 1.44
N THR A 219 -5.55 30.31 2.58
CA THR A 219 -5.46 31.76 2.81
C THR A 219 -4.00 32.19 2.78
N ASP A 220 -3.74 33.47 2.51
CA ASP A 220 -2.36 34.01 2.40
C ASP A 220 -1.56 33.87 3.70
N ASP A 221 -2.23 33.80 4.84
CA ASP A 221 -1.62 33.55 6.14
C ASP A 221 -1.50 32.07 6.49
N TYR A 222 -1.90 31.16 5.61
CA TYR A 222 -1.93 29.70 5.79
C TYR A 222 -2.73 29.19 6.98
N ARG A 223 -3.63 30.02 7.55
CA ARG A 223 -4.45 29.63 8.69
C ARG A 223 -5.65 28.77 8.30
N PHE A 224 -6.15 28.94 7.10
CA PHE A 224 -7.29 28.17 6.60
C PHE A 224 -6.94 27.52 5.26
N SER A 225 -7.35 26.28 5.13
CA SER A 225 -7.35 25.55 3.87
C SER A 225 -8.79 25.27 3.44
N TYR A 226 -9.06 25.31 2.17
CA TYR A 226 -10.35 25.02 1.60
C TYR A 226 -10.22 24.20 0.33
N SER A 227 -11.24 23.41 0.05
CA SER A 227 -11.29 22.59 -1.16
C SER A 227 -12.69 22.61 -1.76
N LEU A 228 -12.75 22.59 -3.07
CA LEU A 228 -13.96 22.38 -3.86
C LEU A 228 -13.79 21.04 -4.60
N ASN A 229 -14.71 20.11 -4.40
CA ASN A 229 -14.65 18.79 -4.99
C ASN A 229 -15.89 18.52 -5.83
N THR A 230 -15.70 17.83 -6.95
CA THR A 230 -16.77 17.26 -7.78
C THR A 230 -16.43 15.85 -8.16
N SER A 231 -17.42 14.98 -8.24
CA SER A 231 -17.28 13.58 -8.63
C SER A 231 -18.49 13.16 -9.47
#